data_086bc1b66b49c7192deeef6659ef1e8b
#
_entry.id   086bc1b66b49c7192deeef6659ef1e8b
#
_cell.length_a   1.000
_cell.length_b   1.000
_cell.length_c   1.000
_cell.angle_alpha   90.00
_cell.angle_beta   90.00
_cell.angle_gamma   90.00
#
_symmetry.space_group_name_H-M   'P 1'
#
loop_
_entity.id
_entity.type
_entity.pdbx_description
1 polymer ?
#
loop_
_entity_poly.entity_id
_entity_poly.type
_entity_poly.pdbx_seq_one_letter_code
_entity_poly.pdbx_strand_id
1 'polypeptide(L)'
;MAQLTGLNNKIAVITGGSQGLGAATTRLFAQRGAKGLILCGRQTAKGRAVAEEIQQLYPACEVHFVTADLEQIDSPKLIIQAAQEHFGQLDILINVAGLSARGSILDTSPQLYDRIMNINVRAPFFLIQEAAKLMRSKGTGGTIVSIGSIAAYAGMPILTAYCTSKGALNTLTRNTAHALMRDRIRVNCLNIGWMSSDEEDVIQRKYHGAQDGWQERVGETMPFGRLVDPDEVARALAFLASDESGLMTGSVVNFDQSVWAASDGMVVPEHQLPD
;
A
#
# COMPACT_ATOMS: atom_id res chain seq x y z
N MET A 1 -13.53 -26.92 3.53
CA MET A 1 -13.17 -25.72 2.75
C MET A 1 -11.73 -25.91 2.31
N ALA A 2 -11.43 -25.82 1.00
CA ALA A 2 -10.04 -25.83 0.54
C ALA A 2 -9.31 -24.64 1.19
N GLN A 3 -8.21 -24.91 1.87
CA GLN A 3 -7.37 -23.89 2.46
C GLN A 3 -6.81 -23.05 1.31
N LEU A 4 -7.14 -21.77 1.23
CA LEU A 4 -6.56 -20.82 0.27
C LEU A 4 -5.09 -20.60 0.65
N THR A 5 -4.20 -21.46 0.16
CA THR A 5 -2.80 -21.56 0.59
C THR A 5 -1.81 -20.84 -0.33
N GLY A 6 -2.29 -19.85 -1.08
CA GLY A 6 -1.49 -19.20 -2.15
C GLY A 6 -0.18 -18.51 -1.71
N LEU A 7 0.11 -18.43 -0.39
CA LEU A 7 1.32 -17.80 0.15
C LEU A 7 2.20 -18.77 0.94
N ASN A 8 1.99 -20.08 0.79
CA ASN A 8 2.76 -21.10 1.53
C ASN A 8 4.27 -20.93 1.36
N ASN A 9 4.95 -20.93 2.49
CA ASN A 9 6.41 -20.79 2.60
C ASN A 9 7.00 -19.49 2.06
N LYS A 10 6.18 -18.50 1.69
CA LYS A 10 6.66 -17.20 1.21
C LYS A 10 7.13 -16.31 2.35
N ILE A 11 8.16 -15.52 2.08
CA ILE A 11 8.64 -14.44 2.94
C ILE A 11 8.18 -13.11 2.37
N ALA A 12 7.51 -12.29 3.19
CA ALA A 12 7.00 -11.01 2.74
C ALA A 12 7.48 -9.84 3.60
N VAL A 13 7.73 -8.71 2.94
CA VAL A 13 7.88 -7.39 3.58
C VAL A 13 6.61 -6.58 3.35
N ILE A 14 6.03 -6.03 4.42
CA ILE A 14 4.80 -5.21 4.37
C ILE A 14 5.07 -3.87 5.06
N THR A 15 5.10 -2.78 4.28
CA THR A 15 5.26 -1.44 4.86
C THR A 15 3.95 -0.93 5.44
N GLY A 16 4.02 -0.16 6.54
CA GLY A 16 2.81 0.30 7.22
C GLY A 16 2.04 -0.83 7.93
N GLY A 17 2.72 -1.94 8.28
CA GLY A 17 2.11 -3.16 8.83
C GLY A 17 1.53 -3.04 10.25
N SER A 18 1.60 -1.88 10.88
CA SER A 18 1.18 -1.66 12.27
C SER A 18 -0.28 -1.26 12.45
N GLN A 19 -1.01 -0.95 11.39
CA GLN A 19 -2.40 -0.49 11.45
C GLN A 19 -3.12 -0.59 10.10
N GLY A 20 -4.44 -0.39 10.09
CA GLY A 20 -5.26 -0.29 8.88
C GLY A 20 -5.01 -1.42 7.88
N LEU A 21 -4.90 -1.08 6.60
CA LEU A 21 -4.68 -2.03 5.52
C LEU A 21 -3.41 -2.87 5.70
N GLY A 22 -2.32 -2.27 6.22
CA GLY A 22 -1.09 -3.02 6.46
C GLY A 22 -1.27 -4.14 7.47
N ALA A 23 -1.95 -3.89 8.59
CA ALA A 23 -2.26 -4.90 9.58
C ALA A 23 -3.24 -5.96 9.06
N ALA A 24 -4.29 -5.57 8.33
CA ALA A 24 -5.22 -6.49 7.67
C ALA A 24 -4.48 -7.42 6.67
N THR A 25 -3.59 -6.84 5.85
CA THR A 25 -2.76 -7.60 4.92
C THR A 25 -1.86 -8.58 5.65
N THR A 26 -1.24 -8.16 6.76
CA THR A 26 -0.35 -9.01 7.56
C THR A 26 -1.09 -10.22 8.14
N ARG A 27 -2.28 -10.00 8.74
CA ARG A 27 -3.12 -11.08 9.26
C ARG A 27 -3.51 -12.08 8.16
N LEU A 28 -3.95 -11.58 7.02
CA LEU A 28 -4.35 -12.43 5.90
C LEU A 28 -3.17 -13.22 5.32
N PHE A 29 -1.98 -12.62 5.24
CA PHE A 29 -0.80 -13.32 4.72
C PHE A 29 -0.37 -14.47 5.65
N ALA A 30 -0.36 -14.25 6.97
CA ALA A 30 -0.13 -15.29 7.95
C ALA A 30 -1.18 -16.40 7.87
N GLN A 31 -2.47 -16.05 7.80
CA GLN A 31 -3.58 -16.99 7.62
C GLN A 31 -3.45 -17.84 6.34
N ARG A 32 -2.88 -17.27 5.27
CA ARG A 32 -2.66 -17.94 3.97
C ARG A 32 -1.33 -18.69 3.90
N GLY A 33 -0.64 -18.88 5.02
CA GLY A 33 0.53 -19.76 5.15
C GLY A 33 1.87 -19.10 4.85
N ALA A 34 1.97 -17.77 4.88
CA ALA A 34 3.27 -17.10 4.84
C ALA A 34 4.19 -17.66 5.94
N LYS A 35 5.44 -17.98 5.59
CA LYS A 35 6.43 -18.50 6.52
C LYS A 35 7.04 -17.41 7.39
N GLY A 36 7.24 -16.22 6.81
CA GLY A 36 7.84 -15.10 7.52
C GLY A 36 7.38 -13.75 7.01
N LEU A 37 7.25 -12.81 7.95
CA LEU A 37 6.79 -11.45 7.67
C LEU A 37 7.73 -10.44 8.33
N ILE A 38 8.20 -9.48 7.55
CA ILE A 38 8.83 -8.26 8.05
C ILE A 38 7.81 -7.12 7.94
N LEU A 39 7.44 -6.57 9.06
CA LEU A 39 6.57 -5.40 9.15
C LEU A 39 7.42 -4.16 9.42
N CYS A 40 7.03 -3.01 8.92
CA CYS A 40 7.69 -1.77 9.31
C CYS A 40 6.71 -0.63 9.54
N GLY A 41 7.14 0.32 10.35
CA GLY A 41 6.39 1.53 10.68
C GLY A 41 7.09 2.35 11.75
N ARG A 42 6.55 3.54 12.07
CA ARG A 42 7.12 4.46 13.04
C ARG A 42 6.73 4.14 14.49
N GLN A 43 5.58 3.50 14.70
CA GLN A 43 5.02 3.25 16.02
C GLN A 43 5.40 1.85 16.52
N THR A 44 6.55 1.75 17.21
CA THR A 44 7.12 0.49 17.67
C THR A 44 6.15 -0.34 18.51
N ALA A 45 5.45 0.29 19.47
CA ALA A 45 4.52 -0.42 20.34
C ALA A 45 3.36 -1.06 19.56
N LYS A 46 2.73 -0.31 18.66
CA LYS A 46 1.65 -0.86 17.79
C LYS A 46 2.16 -1.97 16.87
N GLY A 47 3.33 -1.76 16.28
CA GLY A 47 3.89 -2.74 15.35
C GLY A 47 4.25 -4.06 16.04
N ARG A 48 4.83 -4.01 17.23
CA ARG A 48 5.13 -5.19 18.04
C ARG A 48 3.86 -5.90 18.47
N ALA A 49 2.83 -5.17 18.91
CA ALA A 49 1.55 -5.76 19.28
C ALA A 49 0.92 -6.56 18.12
N VAL A 50 0.95 -6.03 16.90
CA VAL A 50 0.48 -6.76 15.70
C VAL A 50 1.35 -8.00 15.45
N ALA A 51 2.66 -7.90 15.56
CA ALA A 51 3.55 -9.04 15.36
C ALA A 51 3.29 -10.16 16.40
N GLU A 52 3.14 -9.79 17.67
CA GLU A 52 2.83 -10.72 18.76
C GLU A 52 1.46 -11.38 18.58
N GLU A 53 0.43 -10.61 18.22
CA GLU A 53 -0.91 -11.13 17.91
C GLU A 53 -0.84 -12.21 16.82
N ILE A 54 -0.13 -11.90 15.72
CA ILE A 54 -0.04 -12.84 14.59
C ILE A 54 0.75 -14.08 14.97
N GLN A 55 1.83 -13.94 15.72
CA GLN A 55 2.64 -15.07 16.16
C GLN A 55 1.85 -16.00 17.10
N GLN A 56 0.93 -15.46 17.91
CA GLN A 56 0.03 -16.26 18.75
C GLN A 56 -1.03 -16.99 17.93
N LEU A 57 -1.65 -16.31 16.95
CA LEU A 57 -2.71 -16.88 16.12
C LEU A 57 -2.19 -17.87 15.06
N TYR A 58 -0.99 -17.61 14.55
CA TYR A 58 -0.35 -18.37 13.46
C TYR A 58 1.10 -18.72 13.82
N PRO A 59 1.34 -19.66 14.76
CA PRO A 59 2.69 -19.96 15.27
C PRO A 59 3.69 -20.43 14.22
N ALA A 60 3.22 -20.89 13.07
CA ALA A 60 4.06 -21.29 11.94
C ALA A 60 4.59 -20.10 11.11
N CYS A 61 4.07 -18.89 11.35
CA CYS A 61 4.48 -17.67 10.67
C CYS A 61 5.38 -16.84 11.58
N GLU A 62 6.66 -16.74 11.27
CA GLU A 62 7.60 -15.92 12.02
C GLU A 62 7.44 -14.43 11.63
N VAL A 63 7.26 -13.54 12.61
CA VAL A 63 6.97 -12.13 12.36
C VAL A 63 7.94 -11.21 13.10
N HIS A 64 8.55 -10.29 12.38
CA HIS A 64 9.45 -9.27 12.93
C HIS A 64 8.95 -7.86 12.58
N PHE A 65 9.10 -6.94 13.51
CA PHE A 65 8.78 -5.54 13.31
C PHE A 65 10.04 -4.68 13.32
N VAL A 66 10.23 -3.93 12.24
CA VAL A 66 11.32 -2.96 12.06
C VAL A 66 10.79 -1.54 12.29
N THR A 67 11.32 -0.85 13.29
CA THR A 67 11.01 0.56 13.49
C THR A 67 11.73 1.38 12.41
N ALA A 68 10.98 1.95 11.49
CA ALA A 68 11.54 2.72 10.39
C ALA A 68 10.61 3.87 9.98
N ASP A 69 11.19 5.02 9.67
CA ASP A 69 10.50 6.16 9.08
C ASP A 69 10.86 6.24 7.59
N LEU A 70 9.87 6.02 6.72
CA LEU A 70 10.06 6.04 5.27
C LEU A 70 10.42 7.42 4.71
N GLU A 71 10.37 8.46 5.53
CA GLU A 71 10.92 9.77 5.21
C GLU A 71 12.47 9.79 5.25
N GLN A 72 13.10 8.82 5.91
CA GLN A 72 14.56 8.65 5.97
C GLN A 72 15.06 7.81 4.81
N ILE A 73 16.14 8.27 4.17
CA ILE A 73 16.69 7.66 2.96
C ILE A 73 17.24 6.24 3.18
N ASP A 74 17.69 5.93 4.37
CA ASP A 74 18.29 4.64 4.72
C ASP A 74 17.25 3.57 5.12
N SER A 75 16.01 3.98 5.41
CA SER A 75 14.96 3.06 5.86
C SER A 75 14.66 1.92 4.88
N PRO A 76 14.57 2.13 3.56
CA PRO A 76 14.37 1.05 2.61
C PRO A 76 15.42 -0.07 2.72
N LYS A 77 16.69 0.30 2.82
CA LYS A 77 17.78 -0.65 2.97
C LYS A 77 17.68 -1.41 4.29
N LEU A 78 17.45 -0.72 5.39
CA LEU A 78 17.27 -1.32 6.72
C LEU A 78 16.13 -2.37 6.71
N ILE A 79 14.99 -2.03 6.11
CA ILE A 79 13.82 -2.92 6.06
C ILE A 79 14.11 -4.20 5.25
N ILE A 80 14.75 -4.08 4.09
CA ILE A 80 15.06 -5.26 3.26
C ILE A 80 16.21 -6.07 3.84
N GLN A 81 17.18 -5.44 4.51
CA GLN A 81 18.22 -6.15 5.26
C GLN A 81 17.63 -7.03 6.36
N ALA A 82 16.58 -6.59 7.06
CA ALA A 82 15.91 -7.44 8.06
C ALA A 82 15.36 -8.73 7.44
N ALA A 83 14.79 -8.69 6.23
CA ALA A 83 14.36 -9.91 5.52
C ALA A 83 15.54 -10.84 5.19
N GLN A 84 16.67 -10.25 4.76
CA GLN A 84 17.89 -11.00 4.51
C GLN A 84 18.46 -11.64 5.77
N GLU A 85 18.47 -10.93 6.89
CA GLU A 85 19.05 -11.38 8.17
C GLU A 85 18.20 -12.47 8.83
N HIS A 86 16.88 -12.32 8.88
CA HIS A 86 15.99 -13.28 9.51
C HIS A 86 15.69 -14.51 8.65
N PHE A 87 15.51 -14.30 7.33
CA PHE A 87 15.00 -15.35 6.45
C PHE A 87 15.96 -15.75 5.32
N GLY A 88 16.99 -14.94 5.06
CA GLY A 88 17.93 -15.17 3.97
C GLY A 88 17.33 -14.96 2.57
N GLN A 89 16.04 -14.60 2.44
CA GLN A 89 15.33 -14.43 1.18
C GLN A 89 14.19 -13.43 1.28
N LEU A 90 13.64 -13.04 0.14
CA LEU A 90 12.42 -12.25 0.03
C LEU A 90 11.65 -12.70 -1.22
N ASP A 91 10.37 -13.03 -1.06
CA ASP A 91 9.49 -13.44 -2.15
C ASP A 91 8.49 -12.33 -2.52
N ILE A 92 8.07 -11.53 -1.53
CA ILE A 92 6.96 -10.56 -1.69
C ILE A 92 7.33 -9.23 -1.03
N LEU A 93 7.14 -8.13 -1.77
CA LEU A 93 7.15 -6.77 -1.20
C LEU A 93 5.78 -6.12 -1.39
N ILE A 94 5.15 -5.68 -0.28
CA ILE A 94 3.90 -4.92 -0.30
C ILE A 94 4.15 -3.51 0.23
N ASN A 95 4.09 -2.52 -0.66
CA ASN A 95 4.19 -1.11 -0.32
C ASN A 95 2.79 -0.57 0.02
N VAL A 96 2.40 -0.65 1.30
CA VAL A 96 1.12 -0.12 1.79
C VAL A 96 1.25 1.30 2.34
N ALA A 97 2.37 1.60 3.01
CA ALA A 97 2.57 2.89 3.65
C ALA A 97 2.41 4.06 2.68
N GLY A 98 1.74 5.11 3.10
CA GLY A 98 1.54 6.31 2.33
C GLY A 98 1.11 7.49 3.19
N LEU A 99 1.17 8.68 2.63
CA LEU A 99 0.75 9.93 3.25
C LEU A 99 -0.20 10.67 2.31
N SER A 100 -1.42 10.99 2.78
CA SER A 100 -2.45 11.72 2.04
C SER A 100 -2.77 13.08 2.66
N ALA A 101 -1.74 13.82 3.08
CA ALA A 101 -1.92 15.16 3.64
C ALA A 101 -2.51 16.13 2.60
N ARG A 102 -3.27 17.12 3.10
CA ARG A 102 -3.99 18.09 2.26
C ARG A 102 -3.08 19.28 1.93
N GLY A 103 -3.17 19.72 0.69
CA GLY A 103 -2.54 20.91 0.15
C GLY A 103 -2.94 21.07 -1.32
N SER A 104 -3.37 22.28 -1.69
CA SER A 104 -3.72 22.64 -3.06
C SER A 104 -2.49 23.07 -3.85
N ILE A 105 -2.66 23.38 -5.13
CA ILE A 105 -1.59 23.95 -5.96
C ILE A 105 -1.17 25.34 -5.48
N LEU A 106 -2.00 26.04 -4.72
CA LEU A 106 -1.73 27.40 -4.25
C LEU A 106 -1.03 27.42 -2.89
N ASP A 107 -1.26 26.44 -2.00
CA ASP A 107 -0.85 26.46 -0.60
C ASP A 107 0.04 25.30 -0.15
N THR A 108 0.33 24.33 -1.02
CA THR A 108 1.26 23.24 -0.67
C THR A 108 2.66 23.80 -0.42
N SER A 109 3.13 23.73 0.83
CA SER A 109 4.50 24.14 1.15
C SER A 109 5.53 23.17 0.55
N PRO A 110 6.78 23.66 0.25
CA PRO A 110 7.86 22.78 -0.19
C PRO A 110 8.11 21.60 0.77
N GLN A 111 8.04 21.84 2.07
CA GLN A 111 8.23 20.80 3.10
C GLN A 111 7.13 19.73 3.04
N LEU A 112 5.86 20.12 2.82
CA LEU A 112 4.77 19.17 2.68
C LEU A 112 4.91 18.37 1.39
N TYR A 113 5.25 19.04 0.28
CA TYR A 113 5.53 18.40 -1.01
C TYR A 113 6.63 17.34 -0.88
N ASP A 114 7.79 17.73 -0.35
CA ASP A 114 8.93 16.83 -0.16
C ASP A 114 8.58 15.63 0.71
N ARG A 115 7.84 15.85 1.79
CA ARG A 115 7.40 14.79 2.68
C ARG A 115 6.50 13.79 1.98
N ILE A 116 5.52 14.25 1.20
CA ILE A 116 4.63 13.38 0.42
C ILE A 116 5.45 12.59 -0.62
N MET A 117 6.33 13.25 -1.36
CA MET A 117 7.15 12.59 -2.38
C MET A 117 8.16 11.61 -1.75
N ASN A 118 8.75 11.95 -0.63
CA ASN A 118 9.66 11.06 0.09
C ASN A 118 9.00 9.76 0.52
N ILE A 119 7.79 9.84 1.10
CA ILE A 119 7.07 8.67 1.60
C ILE A 119 6.41 7.88 0.46
N ASN A 120 5.74 8.58 -0.48
CA ASN A 120 4.89 7.91 -1.47
C ASN A 120 5.63 7.49 -2.75
N VAL A 121 6.80 8.08 -3.04
CA VAL A 121 7.54 7.83 -4.29
C VAL A 121 8.96 7.36 -4.01
N ARG A 122 9.76 8.15 -3.29
CA ARG A 122 11.17 7.83 -3.04
C ARG A 122 11.33 6.54 -2.24
N ALA A 123 10.57 6.37 -1.15
CA ALA A 123 10.67 5.17 -0.33
C ALA A 123 10.26 3.92 -1.11
N PRO A 124 9.10 3.84 -1.80
CA PRO A 124 8.78 2.72 -2.68
C PRO A 124 9.83 2.46 -3.76
N PHE A 125 10.40 3.50 -4.38
CA PHE A 125 11.46 3.33 -5.37
C PHE A 125 12.66 2.55 -4.82
N PHE A 126 13.18 2.96 -3.65
CA PHE A 126 14.33 2.30 -3.04
C PHE A 126 13.98 0.96 -2.37
N LEU A 127 12.77 0.79 -1.83
CA LEU A 127 12.28 -0.52 -1.38
C LEU A 127 12.22 -1.52 -2.54
N ILE A 128 11.69 -1.13 -3.68
CA ILE A 128 11.66 -1.96 -4.90
C ILE A 128 13.09 -2.28 -5.36
N GLN A 129 13.99 -1.30 -5.35
CA GLN A 129 15.39 -1.50 -5.75
C GLN A 129 16.09 -2.53 -4.86
N GLU A 130 16.00 -2.39 -3.54
CA GLU A 130 16.66 -3.31 -2.61
C GLU A 130 15.99 -4.69 -2.61
N ALA A 131 14.65 -4.75 -2.68
CA ALA A 131 13.92 -6.01 -2.83
C ALA A 131 14.30 -6.75 -4.11
N ALA A 132 14.36 -6.05 -5.24
CA ALA A 132 14.75 -6.65 -6.51
C ALA A 132 16.20 -7.19 -6.47
N LYS A 133 17.13 -6.48 -5.84
CA LYS A 133 18.51 -6.99 -5.65
C LYS A 133 18.51 -8.31 -4.87
N LEU A 134 17.75 -8.38 -3.76
CA LEU A 134 17.67 -9.59 -2.95
C LEU A 134 16.98 -10.74 -3.69
N MET A 135 15.84 -10.50 -4.36
CA MET A 135 15.13 -11.51 -5.15
C MET A 135 16.01 -12.06 -6.29
N ARG A 136 16.73 -11.19 -7.01
CA ARG A 136 17.66 -11.57 -8.08
C ARG A 136 18.82 -12.43 -7.57
N SER A 137 19.37 -12.10 -6.40
CA SER A 137 20.49 -12.87 -5.82
C SER A 137 20.13 -14.33 -5.55
N LYS A 138 18.85 -14.63 -5.35
CA LYS A 138 18.33 -15.99 -5.14
C LYS A 138 17.87 -16.66 -6.44
N GLY A 139 17.60 -15.90 -7.49
CA GLY A 139 17.17 -16.43 -8.80
C GLY A 139 15.78 -17.08 -8.79
N THR A 140 14.99 -16.89 -7.74
CA THR A 140 13.65 -17.52 -7.57
C THR A 140 12.51 -16.71 -8.18
N GLY A 141 12.79 -15.47 -8.60
CA GLY A 141 11.75 -14.50 -8.96
C GLY A 141 11.14 -13.85 -7.72
N GLY A 142 9.98 -13.24 -7.87
CA GLY A 142 9.27 -12.58 -6.76
C GLY A 142 8.09 -11.75 -7.22
N THR A 143 7.43 -11.09 -6.28
CA THR A 143 6.35 -10.17 -6.61
C THR A 143 6.37 -8.91 -5.74
N ILE A 144 6.04 -7.80 -6.36
CA ILE A 144 6.00 -6.48 -5.73
C ILE A 144 4.64 -5.88 -6.03
N VAL A 145 3.91 -5.48 -4.98
CA VAL A 145 2.63 -4.80 -5.13
C VAL A 145 2.64 -3.49 -4.34
N SER A 146 2.26 -2.40 -5.00
CA SER A 146 2.18 -1.09 -4.37
C SER A 146 0.72 -0.64 -4.25
N ILE A 147 0.36 0.02 -3.15
CA ILE A 147 -0.93 0.67 -2.99
C ILE A 147 -0.90 2.05 -3.65
N GLY A 148 -1.58 2.12 -4.77
CA GLY A 148 -1.90 3.35 -5.46
C GLY A 148 -3.17 4.02 -4.93
N SER A 149 -3.78 4.83 -5.77
CA SER A 149 -5.08 5.47 -5.51
C SER A 149 -5.72 5.81 -6.84
N ILE A 150 -7.05 5.83 -6.91
CA ILE A 150 -7.79 6.41 -8.03
C ILE A 150 -7.44 7.89 -8.23
N ALA A 151 -7.02 8.58 -7.15
CA ALA A 151 -6.49 9.95 -7.21
C ALA A 151 -5.22 10.10 -8.09
N ALA A 152 -4.59 8.99 -8.53
CA ALA A 152 -3.51 9.01 -9.50
C ALA A 152 -3.93 9.52 -10.89
N TYR A 153 -5.20 9.47 -11.21
CA TYR A 153 -5.74 9.99 -12.49
C TYR A 153 -6.09 11.46 -12.40
N ALA A 154 -6.80 11.85 -11.36
CA ALA A 154 -7.12 13.18 -10.90
C ALA A 154 -7.79 13.06 -9.53
N GLY A 155 -7.70 14.05 -8.70
CA GLY A 155 -8.29 14.02 -7.37
C GLY A 155 -8.88 15.36 -6.99
N MET A 156 -9.29 15.47 -5.73
CA MET A 156 -9.76 16.73 -5.20
C MET A 156 -8.67 17.81 -5.30
N PRO A 157 -9.01 19.09 -5.56
CA PRO A 157 -8.04 20.17 -5.67
C PRO A 157 -7.08 20.33 -4.49
N ILE A 158 -7.50 19.90 -3.30
CA ILE A 158 -6.71 19.92 -2.06
C ILE A 158 -5.74 18.74 -1.91
N LEU A 159 -5.57 17.90 -2.93
CA LEU A 159 -4.70 16.71 -2.91
C LEU A 159 -3.63 16.76 -4.00
N THR A 160 -3.24 17.93 -4.49
CA THR A 160 -2.39 18.06 -5.68
C THR A 160 -1.09 17.26 -5.58
N ALA A 161 -0.31 17.44 -4.51
CA ALA A 161 0.95 16.71 -4.32
C ALA A 161 0.72 15.19 -4.12
N TYR A 162 -0.36 14.81 -3.42
CA TYR A 162 -0.74 13.41 -3.26
C TYR A 162 -1.09 12.75 -4.60
N CYS A 163 -1.94 13.37 -5.41
CA CYS A 163 -2.30 12.89 -6.75
C CYS A 163 -1.07 12.70 -7.62
N THR A 164 -0.18 13.71 -7.64
CA THR A 164 1.10 13.66 -8.34
C THR A 164 1.93 12.45 -7.89
N SER A 165 2.03 12.22 -6.59
CA SER A 165 2.80 11.09 -6.03
C SER A 165 2.22 9.74 -6.44
N LYS A 166 0.89 9.60 -6.50
CA LYS A 166 0.23 8.35 -6.89
C LYS A 166 0.29 8.11 -8.41
N GLY A 167 0.26 9.17 -9.21
CA GLY A 167 0.55 9.08 -10.65
C GLY A 167 1.98 8.63 -10.92
N ALA A 168 2.96 9.17 -10.18
CA ALA A 168 4.37 8.75 -10.25
C ALA A 168 4.53 7.26 -9.89
N LEU A 169 3.82 6.77 -8.88
CA LEU A 169 3.86 5.36 -8.46
C LEU A 169 3.30 4.43 -9.56
N ASN A 170 2.25 4.82 -10.28
CA ASN A 170 1.72 4.07 -11.42
C ASN A 170 2.75 3.95 -12.55
N THR A 171 3.48 5.03 -12.86
CA THR A 171 4.55 5.03 -13.86
C THR A 171 5.73 4.17 -13.39
N LEU A 172 6.15 4.31 -12.13
CA LEU A 172 7.21 3.48 -11.54
C LEU A 172 6.86 1.99 -11.65
N THR A 173 5.63 1.61 -11.35
CA THR A 173 5.15 0.22 -11.46
C THR A 173 5.36 -0.35 -12.87
N ARG A 174 4.89 0.37 -13.90
CA ARG A 174 5.00 -0.10 -15.30
C ARG A 174 6.46 -0.21 -15.76
N ASN A 175 7.26 0.81 -15.46
CA ASN A 175 8.67 0.83 -15.85
C ASN A 175 9.46 -0.30 -15.15
N THR A 176 9.25 -0.47 -13.85
CA THR A 176 9.94 -1.50 -13.06
C THR A 176 9.51 -2.91 -13.47
N ALA A 177 8.22 -3.12 -13.74
CA ALA A 177 7.71 -4.39 -14.24
C ALA A 177 8.42 -4.81 -15.55
N HIS A 178 8.54 -3.87 -16.49
CA HIS A 178 9.26 -4.11 -17.74
C HIS A 178 10.74 -4.45 -17.48
N ALA A 179 11.41 -3.68 -16.62
CA ALA A 179 12.83 -3.87 -16.33
C ALA A 179 13.16 -5.21 -15.65
N LEU A 180 12.25 -5.71 -14.79
CA LEU A 180 12.48 -6.92 -13.98
C LEU A 180 11.85 -8.21 -14.56
N MET A 181 11.23 -8.12 -15.74
CA MET A 181 10.50 -9.24 -16.35
C MET A 181 11.39 -10.47 -16.57
N ARG A 182 12.63 -10.29 -17.02
CA ARG A 182 13.60 -11.38 -17.24
C ARG A 182 14.09 -12.02 -15.94
N ASP A 183 13.98 -11.30 -14.83
CA ASP A 183 14.29 -11.82 -13.50
C ASP A 183 13.09 -12.57 -12.88
N ARG A 184 11.98 -12.71 -13.61
CA ARG A 184 10.72 -13.32 -13.13
C ARG A 184 10.13 -12.61 -11.89
N ILE A 185 10.38 -11.32 -11.79
CA ILE A 185 9.81 -10.47 -10.74
C ILE A 185 8.61 -9.71 -11.33
N ARG A 186 7.43 -9.96 -10.80
CA ARG A 186 6.20 -9.27 -11.18
C ARG A 186 6.04 -8.00 -10.34
N VAL A 187 5.61 -6.92 -10.97
CA VAL A 187 5.38 -5.65 -10.28
C VAL A 187 4.03 -5.09 -10.69
N ASN A 188 3.12 -4.90 -9.73
CA ASN A 188 1.77 -4.42 -9.95
C ASN A 188 1.41 -3.28 -8.98
N CYS A 189 0.40 -2.52 -9.30
CA CYS A 189 -0.17 -1.48 -8.44
C CYS A 189 -1.68 -1.68 -8.31
N LEU A 190 -2.19 -1.53 -7.08
CA LEU A 190 -3.60 -1.55 -6.79
C LEU A 190 -4.05 -0.13 -6.42
N ASN A 191 -4.72 0.56 -7.36
CA ASN A 191 -5.31 1.87 -7.11
C ASN A 191 -6.61 1.70 -6.34
N ILE A 192 -6.59 2.04 -5.06
CA ILE A 192 -7.77 1.92 -4.21
C ILE A 192 -8.62 3.19 -4.22
N GLY A 193 -9.92 2.99 -4.03
CA GLY A 193 -10.89 4.04 -3.79
C GLY A 193 -10.88 4.53 -2.34
N TRP A 194 -11.97 5.21 -1.95
CA TRP A 194 -12.10 5.72 -0.59
C TRP A 194 -12.35 4.59 0.39
N MET A 195 -11.34 4.32 1.21
CA MET A 195 -11.30 3.19 2.13
C MET A 195 -11.62 3.63 3.56
N SER A 196 -12.45 2.86 4.25
CA SER A 196 -12.69 3.03 5.70
C SER A 196 -11.47 2.55 6.48
N SER A 197 -10.87 3.45 7.28
CA SER A 197 -9.76 3.10 8.16
C SER A 197 -9.68 4.09 9.32
N ASP A 198 -9.04 3.67 10.43
CA ASP A 198 -8.80 4.56 11.58
C ASP A 198 -7.98 5.79 11.19
N GLU A 199 -7.04 5.64 10.27
CA GLU A 199 -6.20 6.74 9.79
C GLU A 199 -7.02 7.75 8.97
N GLU A 200 -7.93 7.26 8.14
CA GLU A 200 -8.85 8.11 7.38
C GLU A 200 -9.83 8.82 8.33
N ASP A 201 -10.29 8.17 9.39
CA ASP A 201 -11.13 8.82 10.43
C ASP A 201 -10.39 10.02 11.06
N VAL A 202 -9.12 9.83 11.43
CA VAL A 202 -8.27 10.92 11.94
C VAL A 202 -8.14 12.07 10.94
N ILE A 203 -7.94 11.75 9.67
CA ILE A 203 -7.82 12.73 8.59
C ILE A 203 -9.13 13.49 8.39
N GLN A 204 -10.25 12.78 8.31
CA GLN A 204 -11.55 13.38 8.09
C GLN A 204 -11.97 14.31 9.26
N ARG A 205 -11.72 13.89 10.50
CA ARG A 205 -11.95 14.72 11.67
C ARG A 205 -11.09 15.98 11.68
N LYS A 206 -9.80 15.81 11.35
CA LYS A 206 -8.82 16.91 11.39
C LYS A 206 -9.04 17.96 10.31
N TYR A 207 -9.29 17.55 9.07
CA TYR A 207 -9.31 18.46 7.92
C TYR A 207 -10.72 18.80 7.43
N HIS A 208 -11.72 17.96 7.75
CA HIS A 208 -13.07 18.11 7.23
C HIS A 208 -14.13 18.21 8.34
N GLY A 209 -13.73 18.23 9.62
CA GLY A 209 -14.64 18.35 10.75
C GLY A 209 -15.65 17.21 10.88
N ALA A 210 -15.27 16.02 10.40
CA ALA A 210 -16.17 14.86 10.40
C ALA A 210 -16.62 14.49 11.82
N GLN A 211 -17.93 14.22 11.96
CA GLN A 211 -18.57 13.80 13.19
C GLN A 211 -18.73 12.29 13.23
N ASP A 212 -19.05 11.75 14.41
CA ASP A 212 -19.34 10.32 14.59
C ASP A 212 -20.36 9.82 13.56
N GLY A 213 -20.16 8.60 13.04
CA GLY A 213 -20.97 8.01 11.98
C GLY A 213 -20.78 8.62 10.59
N TRP A 214 -19.68 9.35 10.35
CA TRP A 214 -19.42 9.94 9.03
C TRP A 214 -19.18 8.88 7.96
N GLN A 215 -18.57 7.74 8.33
CA GLN A 215 -18.27 6.66 7.38
C GLN A 215 -19.55 6.04 6.82
N GLU A 216 -20.53 5.82 7.68
CA GLU A 216 -21.84 5.30 7.30
C GLU A 216 -22.57 6.29 6.39
N ARG A 217 -22.65 7.57 6.81
CA ARG A 217 -23.32 8.62 6.01
C ARG A 217 -22.69 8.81 4.63
N VAL A 218 -21.36 8.82 4.55
CA VAL A 218 -20.67 8.91 3.26
C VAL A 218 -20.86 7.61 2.49
N GLY A 219 -20.80 6.46 3.17
CA GLY A 219 -21.03 5.16 2.57
C GLY A 219 -22.37 5.09 1.84
N GLU A 220 -23.44 5.59 2.45
CA GLU A 220 -24.78 5.63 1.84
C GLU A 220 -24.83 6.42 0.52
N THR A 221 -23.93 7.37 0.31
CA THR A 221 -23.81 8.12 -0.96
C THR A 221 -23.01 7.39 -2.04
N MET A 222 -22.30 6.32 -1.67
CA MET A 222 -21.49 5.55 -2.62
C MET A 222 -22.34 4.55 -3.41
N PRO A 223 -21.94 4.20 -4.65
CA PRO A 223 -22.71 3.28 -5.52
C PRO A 223 -23.05 1.93 -4.87
N PHE A 224 -22.16 1.36 -4.06
CA PHE A 224 -22.41 0.11 -3.33
C PHE A 224 -22.83 0.31 -1.86
N GLY A 225 -23.25 1.52 -1.48
CA GLY A 225 -23.76 1.83 -0.14
C GLY A 225 -22.71 1.79 0.97
N ARG A 226 -21.43 1.79 0.65
CA ARG A 226 -20.34 1.71 1.65
C ARG A 226 -19.00 2.17 1.10
N LEU A 227 -18.07 2.47 1.98
CA LEU A 227 -16.66 2.68 1.65
C LEU A 227 -15.96 1.34 1.33
N VAL A 228 -14.77 1.41 0.74
CA VAL A 228 -13.90 0.25 0.52
C VAL A 228 -13.44 -0.31 1.86
N ASP A 229 -13.54 -1.64 2.02
CA ASP A 229 -13.14 -2.34 3.23
C ASP A 229 -11.64 -2.76 3.13
N PRO A 230 -10.81 -2.48 4.16
CA PRO A 230 -9.42 -2.91 4.21
C PRO A 230 -9.21 -4.41 4.00
N ASP A 231 -10.10 -5.27 4.50
CA ASP A 231 -10.00 -6.72 4.34
C ASP A 231 -10.25 -7.17 2.89
N GLU A 232 -11.10 -6.44 2.15
CA GLU A 232 -11.28 -6.69 0.71
C GLU A 232 -10.04 -6.32 -0.08
N VAL A 233 -9.42 -5.19 0.25
CA VAL A 233 -8.15 -4.78 -0.36
C VAL A 233 -7.04 -5.77 -0.01
N ALA A 234 -6.97 -6.25 1.22
CA ALA A 234 -6.01 -7.28 1.63
C ALA A 234 -6.17 -8.57 0.82
N ARG A 235 -7.42 -9.00 0.49
CA ARG A 235 -7.67 -10.14 -0.40
C ARG A 235 -7.16 -9.91 -1.81
N ALA A 236 -7.34 -8.72 -2.36
CA ALA A 236 -6.81 -8.35 -3.68
C ALA A 236 -5.27 -8.31 -3.69
N LEU A 237 -4.66 -7.79 -2.61
CA LEU A 237 -3.20 -7.83 -2.44
C LEU A 237 -2.69 -9.27 -2.36
N ALA A 238 -3.35 -10.14 -1.61
CA ALA A 238 -2.96 -11.55 -1.51
C ALA A 238 -3.08 -12.28 -2.85
N PHE A 239 -4.09 -11.99 -3.67
CA PHE A 239 -4.21 -12.50 -5.04
C PHE A 239 -3.03 -12.03 -5.91
N LEU A 240 -2.74 -10.72 -5.94
CA LEU A 240 -1.64 -10.16 -6.73
C LEU A 240 -0.26 -10.67 -6.26
N ALA A 241 -0.12 -10.94 -4.97
CA ALA A 241 1.11 -11.42 -4.35
C ALA A 241 1.33 -12.94 -4.57
N SER A 242 0.28 -13.71 -4.79
CA SER A 242 0.34 -15.15 -4.95
C SER A 242 0.60 -15.59 -6.39
N ASP A 243 0.85 -16.89 -6.57
CA ASP A 243 0.98 -17.51 -7.89
C ASP A 243 -0.36 -17.58 -8.65
N GLU A 244 -1.50 -17.35 -7.97
CA GLU A 244 -2.84 -17.30 -8.57
C GLU A 244 -2.99 -16.18 -9.62
N SER A 245 -2.25 -15.08 -9.46
CA SER A 245 -2.22 -13.99 -10.45
C SER A 245 -1.38 -14.27 -11.70
N GLY A 246 -0.74 -15.44 -11.78
CA GLY A 246 -0.04 -15.95 -12.96
C GLY A 246 1.01 -14.98 -13.49
N LEU A 247 0.90 -14.62 -14.76
CA LEU A 247 1.85 -13.72 -15.45
C LEU A 247 1.51 -12.23 -15.31
N MET A 248 0.58 -11.86 -14.43
CA MET A 248 0.12 -10.49 -14.25
C MET A 248 1.27 -9.60 -13.74
N THR A 249 1.77 -8.71 -14.59
CA THR A 249 2.83 -7.74 -14.28
C THR A 249 2.62 -6.43 -15.04
N GLY A 250 3.07 -5.31 -14.49
CA GLY A 250 2.87 -3.97 -15.07
C GLY A 250 1.43 -3.46 -15.00
N SER A 251 0.54 -4.20 -14.34
CA SER A 251 -0.86 -3.84 -14.21
C SER A 251 -1.06 -2.79 -13.13
N VAL A 252 -1.86 -1.79 -13.47
CA VAL A 252 -2.42 -0.81 -12.53
C VAL A 252 -3.92 -1.11 -12.47
N VAL A 253 -4.33 -1.76 -11.39
CA VAL A 253 -5.69 -2.26 -11.20
C VAL A 253 -6.47 -1.29 -10.33
N ASN A 254 -7.64 -0.85 -10.79
CA ASN A 254 -8.54 -0.04 -9.97
C ASN A 254 -9.38 -0.93 -9.08
N PHE A 255 -9.37 -0.64 -7.79
CA PHE A 255 -10.17 -1.27 -6.77
C PHE A 255 -11.06 -0.21 -6.11
N ASP A 256 -12.11 0.14 -6.83
CA ASP A 256 -12.99 1.27 -6.49
C ASP A 256 -14.40 1.06 -7.07
N GLN A 257 -15.31 1.90 -6.65
CA GLN A 257 -16.72 1.93 -7.06
C GLN A 257 -16.96 2.85 -8.25
N SER A 258 -15.92 3.50 -8.79
CA SER A 258 -15.99 4.37 -9.96
C SER A 258 -15.36 3.71 -11.19
N VAL A 259 -15.78 4.18 -12.35
CA VAL A 259 -15.15 3.86 -13.63
C VAL A 259 -14.50 5.12 -14.16
N TRP A 260 -13.18 5.16 -14.19
CA TRP A 260 -12.43 6.31 -14.67
C TRP A 260 -12.87 6.72 -16.08
N ALA A 261 -13.07 8.02 -16.27
CA ALA A 261 -13.55 8.65 -17.51
C ALA A 261 -14.99 8.32 -17.90
N ALA A 262 -15.74 7.53 -17.13
CA ALA A 262 -17.18 7.42 -17.31
C ALA A 262 -17.89 8.48 -16.45
N SER A 263 -18.83 9.23 -17.04
CA SER A 263 -19.70 10.15 -16.31
C SER A 263 -21.00 10.37 -17.09
N ASP A 264 -22.07 10.64 -16.34
CA ASP A 264 -23.38 10.94 -16.90
C ASP A 264 -23.50 12.40 -17.39
N GLY A 265 -22.43 13.17 -17.30
CA GLY A 265 -22.38 14.58 -17.70
C GLY A 265 -20.99 15.18 -17.60
N MET A 266 -20.88 16.48 -17.89
CA MET A 266 -19.64 17.21 -17.76
C MET A 266 -19.36 17.48 -16.27
N VAL A 267 -18.24 16.95 -15.76
CA VAL A 267 -17.77 17.21 -14.40
C VAL A 267 -16.88 18.45 -14.41
N VAL A 268 -17.31 19.49 -13.74
CA VAL A 268 -16.56 20.73 -13.58
C VAL A 268 -16.34 21.00 -12.08
N PRO A 269 -15.28 21.73 -11.70
CA PRO A 269 -15.10 22.13 -10.31
C PRO A 269 -16.28 22.97 -9.81
N GLU A 270 -16.82 22.63 -8.65
CA GLU A 270 -17.95 23.35 -8.07
C GLU A 270 -17.57 24.76 -7.57
N HIS A 271 -16.31 24.93 -7.15
CA HIS A 271 -15.80 26.17 -6.57
C HIS A 271 -14.40 26.51 -7.07
N GLN A 272 -14.06 27.79 -7.06
CA GLN A 272 -12.67 28.23 -7.18
C GLN A 272 -11.88 27.81 -5.93
N LEU A 273 -10.55 27.65 -6.10
CA LEU A 273 -9.69 27.46 -4.93
C LEU A 273 -9.78 28.69 -4.02
N PRO A 274 -9.80 28.50 -2.70
CA PRO A 274 -9.71 29.62 -1.77
C PRO A 274 -8.39 30.38 -1.95
N ASP A 275 -8.41 31.67 -1.71
CA ASP A 275 -7.22 32.56 -1.76
C ASP A 275 -6.20 32.19 -0.66
#